data_a20f4f0ad95af0a0e27a753d0e2721c6
#
_entry.id   a20f4f0ad95af0a0e27a753d0e2721c6
#
_cell.length_a   1.000
_cell.length_b   1.000
_cell.length_c   1.000
_cell.angle_alpha   90.00
_cell.angle_beta   90.00
_cell.angle_gamma   90.00
#
_symmetry.space_group_name_H-M   'P 1'
#
loop_
_entity.id
_entity.type
_entity.pdbx_description
1 polymer ?
#
loop_
_entity_poly.entity_id
_entity_poly.type
_entity_poly.pdbx_seq_one_letter_code
_entity_poly.pdbx_strand_id
1 'polypeptide(L)'
;MKVNKKNYSSIWEEDGVIKIIDQTKLPFKFEVIDLKNLKDFLNAIKKMKVRGAPLIGVTASYALAVITNKNPSVKYLRQAYDALYKTRPTAVNLKWALNSCYKKIIKGKQFERRKISLSLARTIRNNDIINSKKIAFNGYKIIEKTYKKK
;
A
#
# COMPACT_ATOMS: atom_id res chain seq x y z
N MET A 1 -0.50 -3.32 14.74
CA MET A 1 0.48 -4.07 15.56
C MET A 1 0.99 -3.14 16.66
N LYS A 2 1.17 -3.63 17.88
CA LYS A 2 1.68 -2.83 19.02
C LYS A 2 3.13 -3.22 19.32
N VAL A 3 4.04 -2.26 19.30
CA VAL A 3 5.48 -2.45 19.60
C VAL A 3 5.89 -1.33 20.55
N ASN A 4 6.50 -1.67 21.68
CA ASN A 4 6.92 -0.69 22.71
C ASN A 4 5.83 0.32 23.05
N LYS A 5 4.61 -0.16 23.34
CA LYS A 5 3.40 0.64 23.65
C LYS A 5 2.87 1.51 22.47
N LYS A 6 3.57 1.65 21.34
CA LYS A 6 3.14 2.40 20.15
C LYS A 6 2.42 1.48 19.16
N ASN A 7 1.31 1.97 18.58
CA ASN A 7 0.58 1.25 17.54
C ASN A 7 1.17 1.57 16.16
N TYR A 8 1.41 0.52 15.37
CA TYR A 8 1.91 0.63 14.00
C TYR A 8 0.93 0.05 12.99
N SER A 9 0.85 0.68 11.83
CA SER A 9 0.28 0.12 10.62
C SER A 9 1.39 -0.55 9.81
N SER A 10 1.05 -1.48 8.91
CA SER A 10 2.06 -2.10 8.03
C SER A 10 2.63 -1.11 7.01
N ILE A 11 1.87 -0.06 6.68
CA ILE A 11 2.25 1.06 5.84
C ILE A 11 1.57 2.34 6.34
N TRP A 12 2.31 3.43 6.43
CA TRP A 12 1.77 4.75 6.82
C TRP A 12 2.55 5.89 6.20
N GLU A 13 1.96 7.07 6.25
CA GLU A 13 2.57 8.34 5.86
C GLU A 13 2.98 9.09 7.13
N GLU A 14 4.21 9.55 7.18
CA GLU A 14 4.77 10.35 8.28
C GLU A 14 5.72 11.38 7.67
N ASP A 15 5.48 12.66 7.95
CA ASP A 15 6.28 13.80 7.45
C ASP A 15 6.45 13.81 5.92
N GLY A 16 5.40 13.42 5.19
CA GLY A 16 5.42 13.33 3.72
C GLY A 16 6.19 12.14 3.15
N VAL A 17 6.72 11.26 4.01
CA VAL A 17 7.43 10.04 3.64
C VAL A 17 6.53 8.83 3.86
N ILE A 18 6.57 7.89 2.93
CA ILE A 18 5.87 6.61 3.09
C ILE A 18 6.78 5.63 3.82
N LYS A 19 6.30 5.11 4.94
CA LYS A 19 7.02 4.17 5.79
C LYS A 19 6.33 2.81 5.78
N ILE A 20 7.13 1.75 5.82
CA ILE A 20 6.67 0.37 5.95
C ILE A 20 7.41 -0.35 7.07
N ILE A 21 6.80 -1.40 7.61
CA ILE A 21 7.50 -2.39 8.42
C ILE A 21 8.13 -3.41 7.46
N ASP A 22 9.43 -3.67 7.56
CA ASP A 22 10.05 -4.77 6.82
C ASP A 22 9.61 -6.12 7.39
N GLN A 23 8.60 -6.72 6.75
CA GLN A 23 8.02 -7.98 7.22
C GLN A 23 8.95 -9.18 6.98
N THR A 24 10.05 -9.03 6.25
CA THR A 24 11.04 -10.10 6.08
C THR A 24 11.89 -10.30 7.32
N LYS A 25 11.93 -9.32 8.21
CA LYS A 25 12.69 -9.34 9.47
C LYS A 25 11.88 -9.87 10.65
N LEU A 26 10.56 -9.87 10.55
CA LEU A 26 9.69 -10.38 11.62
C LEU A 26 9.75 -11.91 11.72
N PRO A 27 9.62 -12.48 12.92
CA PRO A 27 9.40 -11.82 14.22
C PRO A 27 10.67 -11.35 14.92
N PHE A 28 11.85 -11.63 14.37
CA PHE A 28 13.14 -11.47 15.07
C PHE A 28 13.57 -10.02 15.23
N LYS A 29 13.25 -9.15 14.26
CA LYS A 29 13.61 -7.74 14.28
C LYS A 29 12.45 -6.87 13.80
N PHE A 30 12.11 -5.85 14.57
CA PHE A 30 11.22 -4.79 14.12
C PHE A 30 12.03 -3.70 13.43
N GLU A 31 11.81 -3.52 12.14
CA GLU A 31 12.52 -2.55 11.31
C GLU A 31 11.55 -1.75 10.46
N VAL A 32 11.68 -0.42 10.50
CA VAL A 32 10.91 0.52 9.69
C VAL A 32 11.78 1.01 8.55
N ILE A 33 11.22 1.04 7.35
CA ILE A 33 11.91 1.47 6.12
C ILE A 33 11.14 2.61 5.48
N ASP A 34 11.86 3.63 5.04
CA ASP A 34 11.35 4.73 4.24
C ASP A 34 11.30 4.35 2.75
N LEU A 35 10.20 4.69 2.09
CA LEU A 35 10.02 4.53 0.64
C LEU A 35 9.96 5.92 -0.01
N LYS A 36 11.07 6.36 -0.59
CA LYS A 36 11.25 7.75 -1.10
C LYS A 36 11.24 7.85 -2.63
N ASN A 37 11.43 6.75 -3.34
CA ASN A 37 11.55 6.74 -4.79
C ASN A 37 11.07 5.40 -5.38
N LEU A 38 10.93 5.35 -6.72
CA LEU A 38 10.44 4.15 -7.41
C LEU A 38 11.23 2.89 -7.05
N LYS A 39 12.56 2.98 -6.95
CA LYS A 39 13.43 1.84 -6.64
C LYS A 39 13.11 1.23 -5.27
N ASP A 40 12.80 2.07 -4.29
CA ASP A 40 12.44 1.60 -2.93
C ASP A 40 11.15 0.79 -2.97
N PHE A 41 10.12 1.29 -3.67
CA PHE A 41 8.84 0.59 -3.84
C PHE A 41 9.00 -0.73 -4.63
N LEU A 42 9.76 -0.72 -5.73
CA LEU A 42 10.06 -1.94 -6.49
C LEU A 42 10.72 -3.00 -5.61
N ASN A 43 11.71 -2.61 -4.82
CA ASN A 43 12.40 -3.49 -3.89
C ASN A 43 11.46 -4.00 -2.79
N ALA A 44 10.64 -3.14 -2.21
CA ALA A 44 9.70 -3.51 -1.15
C ALA A 44 8.71 -4.59 -1.62
N ILE A 45 8.18 -4.47 -2.84
CA ILE A 45 7.24 -5.43 -3.40
C ILE A 45 7.97 -6.70 -3.87
N LYS A 46 9.05 -6.57 -4.65
CA LYS A 46 9.78 -7.70 -5.24
C LYS A 46 10.43 -8.58 -4.17
N LYS A 47 11.03 -7.97 -3.15
CA LYS A 47 11.70 -8.68 -2.04
C LYS A 47 10.75 -9.06 -0.90
N MET A 48 9.43 -8.90 -1.11
CA MET A 48 8.40 -9.25 -0.14
C MET A 48 8.57 -8.58 1.24
N LYS A 49 9.14 -7.38 1.29
CA LYS A 49 9.18 -6.56 2.51
C LYS A 49 7.77 -6.15 2.95
N VAL A 50 6.84 -6.07 2.00
CA VAL A 50 5.40 -6.00 2.22
C VAL A 50 4.76 -7.30 1.75
N ARG A 51 3.88 -7.89 2.56
CA ARG A 51 3.17 -9.15 2.30
C ARG A 51 1.67 -8.97 2.47
N GLY A 52 0.90 -9.87 1.86
CA GLY A 52 -0.56 -9.79 1.84
C GLY A 52 -1.05 -9.01 0.61
N ALA A 53 -2.04 -9.61 -0.09
CA ALA A 53 -2.54 -9.08 -1.35
C ALA A 53 -3.02 -7.62 -1.25
N PRO A 54 -3.82 -7.21 -0.24
CA PRO A 54 -4.24 -5.82 -0.10
C PRO A 54 -3.08 -4.86 0.12
N LEU A 55 -2.13 -5.20 1.00
CA LEU A 55 -0.98 -4.34 1.32
C LEU A 55 -0.08 -4.09 0.10
N ILE A 56 0.08 -5.08 -0.78
CA ILE A 56 0.81 -4.92 -2.04
C ILE A 56 0.12 -3.87 -2.92
N GLY A 57 -1.22 -3.91 -3.01
CA GLY A 57 -2.00 -2.92 -3.74
C GLY A 57 -1.89 -1.51 -3.14
N VAL A 58 -1.97 -1.39 -1.80
CA VAL A 58 -1.76 -0.12 -1.09
C VAL A 58 -0.35 0.42 -1.37
N THR A 59 0.68 -0.42 -1.29
CA THR A 59 2.07 -0.03 -1.56
C THR A 59 2.24 0.48 -2.99
N ALA A 60 1.64 -0.18 -3.96
CA ALA A 60 1.68 0.24 -5.36
C ALA A 60 0.96 1.59 -5.59
N SER A 61 -0.16 1.83 -4.91
CA SER A 61 -0.87 3.10 -5.02
C SER A 61 -0.06 4.27 -4.45
N TYR A 62 0.62 4.08 -3.32
CA TYR A 62 1.56 5.06 -2.78
C TYR A 62 2.78 5.26 -3.67
N ALA A 63 3.28 4.20 -4.33
CA ALA A 63 4.36 4.33 -5.31
C ALA A 63 3.97 5.30 -6.42
N LEU A 64 2.78 5.13 -7.02
CA LEU A 64 2.28 6.06 -8.04
C LEU A 64 2.13 7.48 -7.49
N ALA A 65 1.69 7.66 -6.24
CA ALA A 65 1.56 8.99 -5.64
C ALA A 65 2.92 9.68 -5.48
N VAL A 66 3.93 8.99 -4.93
CA VAL A 66 5.29 9.52 -4.75
C VAL A 66 5.93 9.87 -6.09
N ILE A 67 5.74 9.02 -7.11
CA ILE A 67 6.29 9.21 -8.45
C ILE A 67 5.60 10.38 -9.15
N THR A 68 4.27 10.49 -9.05
CA THR A 68 3.49 11.60 -9.61
C THR A 68 3.90 12.93 -8.98
N ASN A 69 4.23 12.92 -7.69
CA ASN A 69 4.72 14.13 -7.00
C ASN A 69 6.05 14.63 -7.58
N LYS A 70 6.93 13.71 -8.00
CA LYS A 70 8.21 14.06 -8.66
C LYS A 70 8.00 14.51 -10.11
N ASN A 71 7.27 13.72 -10.88
CA ASN A 71 7.02 14.02 -12.30
C ASN A 71 5.61 13.57 -12.70
N PRO A 72 4.66 14.49 -12.92
CA PRO A 72 3.28 14.18 -13.27
C PRO A 72 3.06 13.89 -14.77
N SER A 73 4.11 13.74 -15.59
CA SER A 73 3.95 13.43 -17.01
C SER A 73 3.41 12.02 -17.25
N VAL A 74 2.55 11.84 -18.24
CA VAL A 74 1.95 10.55 -18.58
C VAL A 74 3.02 9.53 -18.93
N LYS A 75 4.05 9.94 -19.67
CA LYS A 75 5.18 9.08 -20.06
C LYS A 75 5.88 8.48 -18.84
N TYR A 76 6.22 9.33 -17.86
CA TYR A 76 6.90 8.90 -16.65
C TYR A 76 6.02 7.99 -15.77
N LEU A 77 4.74 8.34 -15.63
CA LEU A 77 3.76 7.51 -14.93
C LEU A 77 3.57 6.15 -15.58
N ARG A 78 3.60 6.07 -16.93
CA ARG A 78 3.49 4.80 -17.64
C ARG A 78 4.70 3.91 -17.38
N GLN A 79 5.91 4.47 -17.45
CA GLN A 79 7.13 3.75 -17.11
C GLN A 79 7.11 3.19 -15.69
N ALA A 80 6.66 3.98 -14.73
CA ALA A 80 6.53 3.56 -13.33
C ALA A 80 5.47 2.46 -13.16
N TYR A 81 4.32 2.58 -13.82
CA TYR A 81 3.29 1.56 -13.85
C TYR A 81 3.84 0.23 -14.35
N ASP A 82 4.52 0.24 -15.50
CA ASP A 82 5.05 -0.98 -16.13
C ASP A 82 6.13 -1.63 -15.25
N ALA A 83 7.00 -0.83 -14.63
CA ALA A 83 8.03 -1.31 -13.70
C ALA A 83 7.40 -1.96 -12.46
N LEU A 84 6.40 -1.32 -11.85
CA LEU A 84 5.69 -1.85 -10.68
C LEU A 84 4.94 -3.15 -11.03
N TYR A 85 4.24 -3.19 -12.15
CA TYR A 85 3.51 -4.37 -12.61
C TYR A 85 4.43 -5.59 -12.77
N LYS A 86 5.63 -5.37 -13.34
CA LYS A 86 6.64 -6.43 -13.55
C LYS A 86 7.20 -7.00 -12.25
N THR A 87 7.03 -6.35 -11.10
CA THR A 87 7.53 -6.88 -9.82
C THR A 87 6.83 -8.17 -9.40
N ARG A 88 5.51 -8.26 -9.63
CA ARG A 88 4.67 -9.44 -9.33
C ARG A 88 3.49 -9.53 -10.29
N PRO A 89 3.67 -10.02 -11.53
CA PRO A 89 2.64 -9.98 -12.58
C PRO A 89 1.36 -10.75 -12.24
N THR A 90 1.47 -11.77 -11.39
CA THR A 90 0.35 -12.62 -10.95
C THR A 90 -0.44 -12.03 -9.76
N ALA A 91 0.05 -10.94 -9.14
CA ALA A 91 -0.61 -10.36 -7.98
C ALA A 91 -1.84 -9.51 -8.41
N VAL A 92 -3.03 -10.09 -8.26
CA VAL A 92 -4.30 -9.48 -8.69
C VAL A 92 -4.50 -8.08 -8.09
N ASN A 93 -4.25 -7.92 -6.80
CA ASN A 93 -4.42 -6.63 -6.11
C ASN A 93 -3.40 -5.57 -6.55
N LEU A 94 -2.18 -5.98 -6.92
CA LEU A 94 -1.21 -5.08 -7.54
C LEU A 94 -1.75 -4.51 -8.85
N LYS A 95 -2.18 -5.39 -9.75
CA LYS A 95 -2.75 -5.03 -11.04
C LYS A 95 -3.98 -4.13 -10.89
N TRP A 96 -4.89 -4.50 -9.99
CA TRP A 96 -6.09 -3.72 -9.71
C TRP A 96 -5.76 -2.30 -9.21
N ALA A 97 -4.88 -2.17 -8.22
CA ALA A 97 -4.49 -0.88 -7.65
C ALA A 97 -3.80 0.01 -8.70
N LEU A 98 -2.85 -0.55 -9.44
CA LEU A 98 -2.16 0.17 -10.52
C LEU A 98 -3.14 0.65 -11.60
N ASN A 99 -4.03 -0.22 -12.09
CA ASN A 99 -5.03 0.14 -13.08
C ASN A 99 -5.99 1.23 -12.59
N SER A 100 -6.51 1.05 -11.37
CA SER A 100 -7.49 1.98 -10.78
C SER A 100 -6.88 3.37 -10.56
N CYS A 101 -5.64 3.43 -10.04
CA CYS A 101 -4.95 4.69 -9.83
C CYS A 101 -4.53 5.33 -11.15
N TYR A 102 -3.82 4.60 -12.01
CA TYR A 102 -3.29 5.13 -13.25
C TYR A 102 -4.37 5.75 -14.13
N LYS A 103 -5.48 5.01 -14.37
CA LYS A 103 -6.60 5.51 -15.18
C LYS A 103 -7.19 6.83 -14.66
N LYS A 104 -7.28 6.98 -13.34
CA LYS A 104 -7.82 8.21 -12.74
C LYS A 104 -6.80 9.35 -12.77
N ILE A 105 -5.54 9.07 -12.53
CA ILE A 105 -4.47 10.07 -12.51
C ILE A 105 -4.32 10.70 -13.90
N ILE A 106 -4.26 9.90 -14.97
CA ILE A 106 -4.04 10.42 -16.33
C ILE A 106 -5.21 11.20 -16.88
N LYS A 107 -6.44 10.95 -16.40
CA LYS A 107 -7.64 11.72 -16.77
C LYS A 107 -7.62 13.14 -16.19
N GLY A 108 -6.93 13.35 -15.07
CA GLY A 108 -6.78 14.67 -14.47
C GLY A 108 -5.81 15.56 -15.24
N LYS A 109 -6.02 16.88 -15.14
CA LYS A 109 -5.05 17.87 -15.67
C LYS A 109 -3.69 17.69 -14.98
N GLN A 110 -2.61 17.98 -15.67
CA GLN A 110 -1.25 17.69 -15.17
C GLN A 110 -0.97 18.27 -13.79
N PHE A 111 -1.44 19.48 -13.51
CA PHE A 111 -1.26 20.14 -12.22
C PHE A 111 -2.09 19.52 -11.08
N GLU A 112 -3.19 18.81 -11.40
CA GLU A 112 -4.05 18.14 -10.43
C GLU A 112 -3.57 16.72 -10.06
N ARG A 113 -2.76 16.10 -10.93
CA ARG A 113 -2.36 14.68 -10.80
C ARG A 113 -1.70 14.37 -9.47
N ARG A 114 -0.93 15.30 -8.91
CA ARG A 114 -0.30 15.14 -7.59
C ARG A 114 -1.36 14.94 -6.50
N LYS A 115 -2.35 15.82 -6.44
CA LYS A 115 -3.45 15.76 -5.48
C LYS A 115 -4.30 14.50 -5.69
N ILE A 116 -4.65 14.18 -6.94
CA ILE A 116 -5.43 13.01 -7.30
C ILE A 116 -4.72 11.73 -6.86
N SER A 117 -3.45 11.56 -7.18
CA SER A 117 -2.69 10.34 -6.88
C SER A 117 -2.58 10.08 -5.37
N LEU A 118 -2.27 11.11 -4.59
CA LEU A 118 -2.18 10.99 -3.13
C LEU A 118 -3.53 10.68 -2.49
N SER A 119 -4.60 11.35 -2.93
CA SER A 119 -5.96 11.08 -2.47
C SER A 119 -6.38 9.63 -2.75
N LEU A 120 -6.08 9.10 -3.94
CA LEU A 120 -6.37 7.71 -4.29
C LEU A 120 -5.60 6.72 -3.43
N ALA A 121 -4.32 6.95 -3.18
CA ALA A 121 -3.51 6.09 -2.33
C ALA A 121 -4.05 6.04 -0.89
N ARG A 122 -4.39 7.19 -0.33
CA ARG A 122 -5.02 7.31 1.00
C ARG A 122 -6.37 6.60 1.06
N THR A 123 -7.19 6.75 0.02
CA THR A 123 -8.50 6.07 -0.07
C THR A 123 -8.34 4.56 -0.09
N ILE A 124 -7.45 4.02 -0.92
CA ILE A 124 -7.19 2.57 -0.99
C ILE A 124 -6.70 2.05 0.36
N ARG A 125 -5.75 2.75 1.00
CA ARG A 125 -5.27 2.39 2.34
C ARG A 125 -6.37 2.39 3.39
N ASN A 126 -7.19 3.44 3.42
CA ASN A 126 -8.26 3.56 4.42
C ASN A 126 -9.33 2.49 4.23
N ASN A 127 -9.69 2.18 2.99
CA ASN A 127 -10.63 1.11 2.67
C ASN A 127 -10.10 -0.26 3.12
N ASP A 128 -8.80 -0.53 2.94
CA ASP A 128 -8.17 -1.76 3.43
C ASP A 128 -8.26 -1.88 4.96
N ILE A 129 -7.97 -0.81 5.69
CA ILE A 129 -8.09 -0.75 7.15
C ILE A 129 -9.55 -1.00 7.60
N ILE A 130 -10.52 -0.35 6.95
CA ILE A 130 -11.95 -0.52 7.25
C ILE A 130 -12.39 -1.95 7.00
N ASN A 131 -12.01 -2.53 5.85
CA ASN A 131 -12.36 -3.89 5.49
C ASN A 131 -11.74 -4.91 6.46
N SER A 132 -10.47 -4.73 6.82
CA SER A 132 -9.79 -5.58 7.82
C SER A 132 -10.48 -5.54 9.18
N LYS A 133 -10.93 -4.35 9.63
CA LYS A 133 -11.71 -4.22 10.87
C LYS A 133 -13.06 -4.93 10.80
N LYS A 134 -13.77 -4.82 9.66
CA LYS A 134 -15.05 -5.51 9.46
C LYS A 134 -14.88 -7.04 9.48
N ILE A 135 -13.84 -7.55 8.82
CA ILE A 135 -13.50 -8.99 8.82
C ILE A 135 -13.22 -9.45 10.25
N ALA A 136 -12.39 -8.72 10.99
CA ALA A 136 -12.06 -9.04 12.37
C ALA A 136 -13.31 -9.03 13.28
N PHE A 137 -14.17 -8.04 13.16
CA PHE A 137 -15.41 -7.94 13.94
C PHE A 137 -16.37 -9.10 13.65
N ASN A 138 -16.56 -9.46 12.38
CA ASN A 138 -17.45 -10.57 12.01
C ASN A 138 -16.86 -11.93 12.44
N GLY A 139 -15.55 -12.12 12.28
CA GLY A 139 -14.85 -13.32 12.74
C GLY A 139 -14.89 -13.48 14.26
N TYR A 140 -14.71 -12.37 15.00
CA TYR A 140 -14.81 -12.39 16.47
C TYR A 140 -16.17 -12.91 16.95
N LYS A 141 -17.29 -12.46 16.35
CA LYS A 141 -18.63 -12.92 16.71
C LYS A 141 -18.81 -14.44 16.57
N ILE A 142 -18.20 -15.05 15.55
CA ILE A 142 -18.26 -16.49 15.30
C ILE A 142 -17.45 -17.24 16.37
N ILE A 143 -16.23 -16.77 16.63
CA ILE A 143 -15.33 -17.35 17.63
C ILE A 143 -15.95 -17.24 19.04
N GLU A 144 -16.50 -16.09 19.41
CA GLU A 144 -17.14 -15.87 20.70
C GLU A 144 -18.32 -16.81 20.93
N LYS A 145 -19.18 -17.02 19.91
CA LYS A 145 -20.29 -17.97 20.00
C LYS A 145 -19.83 -19.42 20.21
N THR A 146 -18.74 -19.79 19.54
CA THR A 146 -18.17 -21.14 19.67
C THR A 146 -17.52 -21.34 21.03
N TYR A 147 -16.83 -20.34 21.55
CA TYR A 147 -16.16 -20.40 22.85
C TYR A 147 -17.16 -20.47 24.03
N LYS A 148 -18.27 -19.71 23.96
CA LYS A 148 -19.31 -19.72 25.01
C LYS A 148 -20.15 -20.99 25.02
N LYS A 149 -20.03 -21.88 24.03
CA LYS A 149 -20.73 -23.19 23.98
C LYS A 149 -19.94 -24.32 24.62
N LYS A 150 -18.70 -24.07 25.04
CA LYS A 150 -17.86 -24.96 25.81
C LYS A 150 -17.93 -24.62 27.29
#